data_aa88278c2e336e16c236e4f60e8c7d7a
#
_entry.id   aa88278c2e336e16c236e4f60e8c7d7a
#
_cell.length_a   1.000
_cell.length_b   1.000
_cell.length_c   1.000
_cell.angle_alpha   90.00
_cell.angle_beta   90.00
_cell.angle_gamma   90.00
#
_symmetry.space_group_name_H-M   'P 1'
#
loop_
_entity.id
_entity.type
_entity.pdbx_description
1 polymer ?
#
loop_
_entity_poly.entity_id
_entity_poly.type
_entity_poly.pdbx_seq_one_letter_code
_entity_poly.pdbx_strand_id
1 'polypeptide(L)'
;MDRENRHLRFVLKYYAPGRFDTKSALRAYRADHPAGFRLLNRFTIGIAASVAVCIALGYHVFNSGREAMTRLYAYDNTVSYTLPDSSVVTLFPHSSLSYHSESFGDDSRQVEMTGKVEFRVTKNSEAPFVANATYATVTVLGTQFTVDELNPDSIGVSVTSGKVRFTAKDGNEGIILTKGMHACLLAGADAPEIIETTQTDGTPATYKFVFDNTPLSDVLKRLSAHFNVSLTCRSTGKVLTAEFETDNLDEIIMLIEKSLDVKIEKETK
;
A
#
# COMPACT_ATOMS: atom_id res chain seq x y z
N MET A 1 -82.42 -5.76 19.84
CA MET A 1 -82.74 -6.65 18.71
C MET A 1 -83.61 -5.94 17.66
N ASP A 2 -83.46 -4.60 17.45
CA ASP A 2 -84.38 -3.88 16.62
C ASP A 2 -83.80 -2.86 15.62
N ARG A 3 -82.51 -2.68 15.63
CA ARG A 3 -81.84 -1.78 14.60
C ARG A 3 -81.43 -2.53 13.33
N GLU A 4 -81.01 -3.75 13.42
CA GLU A 4 -80.56 -4.55 12.27
C GLU A 4 -81.73 -4.90 11.30
N ASN A 5 -82.90 -5.15 11.85
CA ASN A 5 -84.09 -5.45 11.03
C ASN A 5 -84.62 -4.24 10.26
N ARG A 6 -84.32 -3.00 10.68
CA ARG A 6 -84.81 -1.77 10.03
C ARG A 6 -84.02 -1.52 8.77
N HIS A 7 -82.76 -1.77 8.76
CA HIS A 7 -81.88 -1.59 7.59
C HIS A 7 -82.17 -2.67 6.53
N LEU A 8 -82.36 -3.91 6.98
CA LEU A 8 -82.76 -5.01 6.08
C LEU A 8 -84.13 -4.77 5.42
N ARG A 9 -85.14 -4.26 6.16
CA ARG A 9 -86.46 -3.89 5.59
C ARG A 9 -86.34 -2.73 4.60
N PHE A 10 -85.51 -1.75 4.82
CA PHE A 10 -85.27 -0.69 3.93
C PHE A 10 -84.62 -1.19 2.62
N VAL A 11 -83.58 -2.05 2.75
CA VAL A 11 -82.91 -2.62 1.58
C VAL A 11 -83.86 -3.50 0.77
N LEU A 12 -84.70 -4.36 1.43
CA LEU A 12 -85.69 -5.24 0.75
C LEU A 12 -86.80 -4.44 0.10
N LYS A 13 -87.23 -3.28 0.68
CA LYS A 13 -88.30 -2.43 0.15
C LYS A 13 -87.84 -1.67 -1.12
N TYR A 14 -86.60 -1.31 -1.19
CA TYR A 14 -86.06 -0.49 -2.27
C TYR A 14 -85.11 -1.25 -3.20
N TYR A 15 -84.79 -2.52 -2.90
CA TYR A 15 -84.03 -3.41 -3.75
C TYR A 15 -84.87 -3.97 -4.88
N ALA A 16 -84.74 -3.42 -6.05
CA ALA A 16 -85.29 -4.00 -7.27
C ALA A 16 -84.13 -4.66 -8.04
N PRO A 17 -84.13 -5.99 -8.22
CA PRO A 17 -83.09 -6.69 -9.00
C PRO A 17 -83.07 -6.10 -10.41
N GLY A 18 -81.92 -5.69 -10.88
CA GLY A 18 -81.74 -5.12 -12.22
C GLY A 18 -81.89 -3.61 -12.33
N ARG A 19 -82.30 -2.88 -11.27
CA ARG A 19 -82.46 -1.43 -11.26
C ARG A 19 -81.13 -0.65 -11.02
N PHE A 20 -80.14 -1.34 -10.51
CA PHE A 20 -78.77 -0.80 -10.35
C PHE A 20 -77.88 -1.35 -11.43
N ASP A 21 -77.67 -0.58 -12.46
CA ASP A 21 -76.63 -0.87 -13.43
C ASP A 21 -75.27 -0.45 -12.80
N THR A 22 -74.63 -1.41 -12.13
CA THR A 22 -73.33 -1.23 -11.49
C THR A 22 -72.25 -0.81 -12.49
N LYS A 23 -72.43 -1.17 -13.77
CA LYS A 23 -71.51 -0.76 -14.84
C LYS A 23 -71.60 0.70 -15.19
N SER A 24 -72.84 1.23 -15.26
CA SER A 24 -73.05 2.67 -15.53
C SER A 24 -72.71 3.51 -14.30
N ALA A 25 -72.98 3.05 -13.09
CA ALA A 25 -72.55 3.72 -11.85
C ALA A 25 -71.00 3.75 -11.73
N LEU A 26 -70.35 2.67 -12.09
CA LEU A 26 -68.88 2.63 -12.08
C LEU A 26 -68.25 3.52 -13.17
N ARG A 27 -68.96 3.65 -14.35
CA ARG A 27 -68.52 4.59 -15.39
C ARG A 27 -68.70 6.03 -14.98
N ALA A 28 -69.83 6.38 -14.35
CA ALA A 28 -70.07 7.72 -13.80
C ALA A 28 -69.08 8.07 -12.71
N TYR A 29 -68.79 7.15 -11.78
CA TYR A 29 -67.80 7.34 -10.74
C TYR A 29 -66.36 7.51 -11.32
N ARG A 30 -66.03 6.76 -12.36
CA ARG A 30 -64.74 6.92 -13.05
C ARG A 30 -64.65 8.21 -13.86
N ALA A 31 -65.76 8.70 -14.37
CA ALA A 31 -65.82 9.98 -15.08
C ALA A 31 -65.66 11.18 -14.13
N ASP A 32 -66.30 11.11 -12.95
CA ASP A 32 -66.20 12.17 -11.90
C ASP A 32 -64.90 12.10 -11.10
N HIS A 33 -64.32 10.89 -11.00
CA HIS A 33 -63.05 10.64 -10.36
C HIS A 33 -62.11 10.02 -11.40
N PRO A 34 -61.61 10.83 -12.37
CA PRO A 34 -60.54 10.34 -13.21
C PRO A 34 -59.42 9.91 -12.27
N ALA A 35 -59.12 8.63 -12.23
CA ALA A 35 -57.97 8.14 -11.54
C ALA A 35 -56.76 8.96 -12.04
N GLY A 36 -56.44 9.97 -11.26
CA GLY A 36 -55.35 10.85 -11.59
C GLY A 36 -54.04 10.07 -11.38
N PHE A 37 -53.82 9.06 -12.25
CA PHE A 37 -52.47 8.79 -12.68
C PHE A 37 -52.04 10.08 -13.41
N ARG A 38 -51.69 11.12 -12.62
CA ARG A 38 -50.87 12.20 -13.12
C ARG A 38 -49.69 11.47 -13.74
N LEU A 39 -49.68 11.42 -15.06
CA LEU A 39 -48.52 11.05 -15.86
C LEU A 39 -47.36 11.78 -15.19
N LEU A 40 -46.55 11.04 -14.44
CA LEU A 40 -45.33 11.56 -13.84
C LEU A 40 -44.67 12.34 -14.98
N ASN A 41 -44.65 13.63 -14.84
CA ASN A 41 -44.17 14.53 -15.88
C ASN A 41 -42.77 14.04 -16.26
N ARG A 42 -42.48 13.88 -17.56
CA ARG A 42 -41.19 13.36 -18.05
C ARG A 42 -40.01 14.00 -17.34
N PHE A 43 -40.16 15.21 -16.86
CA PHE A 43 -39.21 15.93 -16.03
C PHE A 43 -39.07 15.36 -14.63
N THR A 44 -40.14 14.93 -13.97
CA THR A 44 -40.05 14.33 -12.61
C THR A 44 -39.42 12.93 -12.63
N ILE A 45 -39.67 12.16 -13.71
CA ILE A 45 -39.00 10.86 -13.93
C ILE A 45 -37.51 11.09 -14.18
N GLY A 46 -37.14 12.09 -14.97
CA GLY A 46 -35.75 12.46 -15.23
C GLY A 46 -35.00 12.86 -13.95
N ILE A 47 -35.62 13.66 -13.10
CA ILE A 47 -35.04 14.10 -11.80
C ILE A 47 -34.90 12.88 -10.87
N ALA A 48 -35.92 12.03 -10.75
CA ALA A 48 -35.85 10.82 -9.91
C ALA A 48 -34.76 9.86 -10.39
N ALA A 49 -34.63 9.66 -11.72
CA ALA A 49 -33.59 8.84 -12.30
C ALA A 49 -32.18 9.42 -12.06
N SER A 50 -31.99 10.72 -12.22
CA SER A 50 -30.70 11.36 -11.95
C SER A 50 -30.28 11.27 -10.48
N VAL A 51 -31.21 11.47 -9.55
CA VAL A 51 -30.98 11.29 -8.12
C VAL A 51 -30.60 9.83 -7.79
N ALA A 52 -31.32 8.85 -8.38
CA ALA A 52 -31.02 7.44 -8.19
C ALA A 52 -29.61 7.07 -8.72
N VAL A 53 -29.22 7.61 -9.88
CA VAL A 53 -27.88 7.44 -10.44
C VAL A 53 -26.81 8.10 -9.54
N CYS A 54 -27.05 9.31 -9.05
CA CYS A 54 -26.13 9.98 -8.12
C CYS A 54 -25.98 9.21 -6.81
N ILE A 55 -27.08 8.65 -6.27
CA ILE A 55 -27.04 7.81 -5.06
C ILE A 55 -26.26 6.52 -5.34
N ALA A 56 -26.50 5.86 -6.47
CA ALA A 56 -25.81 4.64 -6.86
C ALA A 56 -24.31 4.88 -7.09
N LEU A 57 -23.94 5.96 -7.77
CA LEU A 57 -22.55 6.38 -7.94
C LEU A 57 -21.91 6.75 -6.60
N GLY A 58 -22.60 7.53 -5.78
CA GLY A 58 -22.15 7.90 -4.44
C GLY A 58 -21.94 6.66 -3.55
N TYR A 59 -22.86 5.70 -3.59
CA TYR A 59 -22.75 4.43 -2.88
C TYR A 59 -21.56 3.60 -3.41
N HIS A 60 -21.39 3.52 -4.73
CA HIS A 60 -20.28 2.81 -5.35
C HIS A 60 -18.93 3.42 -4.94
N VAL A 61 -18.78 4.76 -5.07
CA VAL A 61 -17.56 5.46 -4.67
C VAL A 61 -17.30 5.33 -3.17
N PHE A 62 -18.34 5.44 -2.34
CA PHE A 62 -18.22 5.29 -0.89
C PHE A 62 -17.84 3.86 -0.45
N ASN A 63 -18.37 2.85 -1.15
CA ASN A 63 -18.12 1.45 -0.84
C ASN A 63 -16.80 0.94 -1.44
N SER A 64 -16.34 1.49 -2.58
CA SER A 64 -15.06 1.14 -3.20
C SER A 64 -13.83 1.56 -2.36
N GLY A 65 -14.02 2.45 -1.37
CA GLY A 65 -12.92 2.91 -0.50
C GLY A 65 -12.74 2.13 0.81
N ARG A 66 -13.52 1.07 1.04
CA ARG A 66 -13.45 0.28 2.27
C ARG A 66 -12.90 -1.13 2.05
N GLU A 67 -11.82 -1.22 1.27
CA GLU A 67 -11.08 -2.49 1.25
C GLU A 67 -10.49 -2.75 2.63
N ALA A 68 -10.75 -3.94 3.16
CA ALA A 68 -10.25 -4.35 4.46
C ALA A 68 -8.72 -4.42 4.43
N MET A 69 -8.06 -3.49 5.12
CA MET A 69 -6.60 -3.49 5.25
C MET A 69 -6.19 -4.44 6.37
N THR A 70 -5.49 -5.49 6.04
CA THR A 70 -4.86 -6.39 7.01
C THR A 70 -3.50 -5.83 7.41
N ARG A 71 -3.24 -5.78 8.73
CA ARG A 71 -1.98 -5.31 9.28
C ARG A 71 -1.30 -6.41 10.09
N LEU A 72 -0.03 -6.65 9.81
CA LEU A 72 0.83 -7.62 10.48
C LEU A 72 1.93 -6.87 11.23
N TYR A 73 2.26 -7.32 12.43
CA TYR A 73 3.25 -6.69 13.30
C TYR A 73 4.19 -7.73 13.90
N ALA A 74 5.45 -7.35 14.04
CA ALA A 74 6.44 -8.05 14.85
C ALA A 74 6.94 -7.09 15.94
N TYR A 75 6.60 -7.39 17.21
CA TYR A 75 7.03 -6.56 18.35
C TYR A 75 8.50 -6.85 18.70
N ASP A 76 8.75 -7.85 19.55
CA ASP A 76 10.09 -8.16 20.05
C ASP A 76 10.72 -9.38 19.39
N ASN A 77 9.92 -10.16 18.65
CA ASN A 77 10.37 -11.42 18.03
C ASN A 77 10.16 -11.41 16.53
N THR A 78 11.01 -12.12 15.80
CA THR A 78 10.81 -12.38 14.38
C THR A 78 9.61 -13.28 14.16
N VAL A 79 8.69 -12.87 13.28
CA VAL A 79 7.46 -13.61 12.96
C VAL A 79 7.31 -13.76 11.46
N SER A 80 6.93 -14.95 11.00
CA SER A 80 6.67 -15.22 9.60
C SER A 80 5.17 -15.36 9.34
N TYR A 81 4.71 -14.78 8.24
CA TYR A 81 3.32 -14.84 7.77
C TYR A 81 3.28 -15.30 6.33
N THR A 82 2.23 -16.05 5.98
CA THR A 82 1.93 -16.39 4.58
C THR A 82 0.84 -15.47 4.07
N LEU A 83 1.10 -14.81 2.94
CA LEU A 83 0.15 -13.93 2.25
C LEU A 83 -0.82 -14.75 1.39
N PRO A 84 -1.95 -14.16 0.92
CA PRO A 84 -2.94 -14.87 0.10
C PRO A 84 -2.39 -15.44 -1.22
N ASP A 85 -1.36 -14.81 -1.81
CA ASP A 85 -0.66 -15.28 -3.02
C ASP A 85 0.38 -16.38 -2.74
N SER A 86 0.39 -16.95 -1.54
CA SER A 86 1.36 -17.93 -1.05
C SER A 86 2.80 -17.40 -0.92
N SER A 87 3.00 -16.11 -1.02
CA SER A 87 4.28 -15.49 -0.65
C SER A 87 4.45 -15.55 0.87
N VAL A 88 5.70 -15.71 1.33
CA VAL A 88 6.03 -15.70 2.75
C VAL A 88 6.79 -14.42 3.07
N VAL A 89 6.35 -13.74 4.12
CA VAL A 89 7.02 -12.56 4.66
C VAL A 89 7.47 -12.83 6.08
N THR A 90 8.72 -12.48 6.39
CA THR A 90 9.29 -12.60 7.72
C THR A 90 9.59 -11.19 8.24
N LEU A 91 8.83 -10.77 9.23
CA LEU A 91 8.99 -9.50 9.91
C LEU A 91 9.99 -9.66 11.05
N PHE A 92 11.03 -8.84 11.05
CA PHE A 92 11.97 -8.71 12.16
C PHE A 92 11.39 -7.83 13.28
N PRO A 93 12.00 -7.82 14.47
CA PRO A 93 11.52 -6.97 15.58
C PRO A 93 11.26 -5.51 15.15
N HIS A 94 10.19 -4.92 15.68
CA HIS A 94 9.76 -3.54 15.42
C HIS A 94 9.37 -3.26 13.96
N SER A 95 8.97 -4.30 13.21
CA SER A 95 8.57 -4.18 11.81
C SER A 95 7.06 -4.38 11.66
N SER A 96 6.51 -3.77 10.62
CA SER A 96 5.12 -3.94 10.25
C SER A 96 4.93 -4.12 8.75
N LEU A 97 3.83 -4.75 8.38
CA LEU A 97 3.42 -4.93 6.99
C LEU A 97 1.90 -4.81 6.91
N SER A 98 1.41 -4.11 5.91
CA SER A 98 -0.03 -4.02 5.63
C SER A 98 -0.34 -4.23 4.15
N TYR A 99 -1.51 -4.80 3.88
CA TYR A 99 -2.00 -5.05 2.53
C TYR A 99 -3.53 -5.09 2.49
N HIS A 100 -4.11 -4.90 1.31
CA HIS A 100 -5.55 -5.00 1.07
C HIS A 100 -5.93 -6.46 0.86
N SER A 101 -6.62 -7.07 1.85
CA SER A 101 -6.85 -8.51 1.87
C SER A 101 -7.84 -9.01 0.82
N GLU A 102 -8.79 -8.18 0.38
CA GLU A 102 -9.84 -8.58 -0.57
C GLU A 102 -9.35 -8.60 -2.03
N SER A 103 -8.42 -7.72 -2.37
CA SER A 103 -7.86 -7.59 -3.73
C SER A 103 -6.46 -8.18 -3.88
N PHE A 104 -5.88 -8.73 -2.79
CA PHE A 104 -4.51 -9.22 -2.81
C PHE A 104 -4.38 -10.57 -3.52
N GLY A 105 -3.55 -10.61 -4.55
CA GLY A 105 -3.24 -11.82 -5.30
C GLY A 105 -3.90 -11.88 -6.67
N ASP A 106 -5.14 -11.43 -6.81
CA ASP A 106 -5.90 -11.42 -8.05
C ASP A 106 -5.63 -10.15 -8.87
N ASP A 107 -5.94 -8.99 -8.30
CA ASP A 107 -5.82 -7.70 -8.99
C ASP A 107 -4.53 -6.94 -8.62
N SER A 108 -4.02 -7.17 -7.43
CA SER A 108 -2.86 -6.44 -6.90
C SER A 108 -2.07 -7.29 -5.92
N ARG A 109 -0.74 -7.18 -5.95
CA ARG A 109 0.16 -7.75 -4.95
C ARG A 109 1.01 -6.65 -4.32
N GLN A 110 0.31 -5.66 -3.73
CA GLN A 110 0.97 -4.52 -3.10
C GLN A 110 0.93 -4.63 -1.59
N VAL A 111 2.07 -4.34 -0.97
CA VAL A 111 2.21 -4.27 0.49
C VAL A 111 2.87 -2.94 0.86
N GLU A 112 2.50 -2.42 2.02
CA GLU A 112 3.20 -1.32 2.68
C GLU A 112 3.97 -1.90 3.86
N MET A 113 5.20 -1.46 4.08
CA MET A 113 6.03 -1.97 5.14
C MET A 113 6.78 -0.87 5.88
N THR A 114 7.18 -1.17 7.11
CA THR A 114 8.15 -0.40 7.88
C THR A 114 9.07 -1.35 8.63
N GLY A 115 10.31 -0.90 8.89
CA GLY A 115 11.32 -1.71 9.57
C GLY A 115 12.02 -2.70 8.64
N LYS A 116 12.38 -3.87 9.15
CA LYS A 116 13.11 -4.89 8.39
C LYS A 116 12.21 -6.08 8.06
N VAL A 117 12.06 -6.38 6.78
CA VAL A 117 11.22 -7.48 6.29
C VAL A 117 11.96 -8.30 5.24
N GLU A 118 12.00 -9.61 5.42
CA GLU A 118 12.43 -10.56 4.40
C GLU A 118 11.20 -11.06 3.63
N PHE A 119 11.29 -11.04 2.32
CA PHE A 119 10.28 -11.49 1.38
C PHE A 119 10.73 -12.71 0.61
N ARG A 120 9.90 -13.74 0.59
CA ARG A 120 10.00 -14.87 -0.32
C ARG A 120 8.75 -14.90 -1.20
N VAL A 121 8.85 -14.19 -2.33
CA VAL A 121 7.71 -13.94 -3.21
C VAL A 121 7.50 -15.09 -4.19
N THR A 122 6.26 -15.58 -4.26
CA THR A 122 5.83 -16.58 -5.24
C THR A 122 5.92 -16.00 -6.66
N LYS A 123 6.50 -16.80 -7.57
CA LYS A 123 6.72 -16.36 -8.95
C LYS A 123 5.39 -16.18 -9.70
N ASN A 124 5.16 -14.97 -10.15
CA ASN A 124 4.06 -14.61 -11.06
C ASN A 124 4.51 -13.44 -11.94
N SER A 125 4.66 -13.71 -13.25
CA SER A 125 5.11 -12.69 -14.22
C SER A 125 3.98 -11.77 -14.68
N GLU A 126 2.71 -12.16 -14.50
CA GLU A 126 1.55 -11.40 -14.95
C GLU A 126 1.13 -10.33 -13.91
N ALA A 127 1.35 -10.63 -12.63
CA ALA A 127 1.06 -9.70 -11.53
C ALA A 127 2.32 -9.43 -10.71
N PRO A 128 3.02 -8.31 -10.92
CA PRO A 128 4.19 -7.92 -10.13
C PRO A 128 3.85 -7.76 -8.64
N PHE A 129 4.78 -8.17 -7.77
CA PHE A 129 4.70 -7.89 -6.34
C PHE A 129 5.42 -6.59 -6.05
N VAL A 130 4.75 -5.68 -5.32
CA VAL A 130 5.25 -4.35 -5.01
C VAL A 130 5.31 -4.17 -3.50
N ALA A 131 6.50 -3.97 -2.96
CA ALA A 131 6.69 -3.59 -1.56
C ALA A 131 7.02 -2.09 -1.49
N ASN A 132 6.15 -1.34 -0.81
CA ASN A 132 6.30 0.07 -0.58
C ASN A 132 6.86 0.31 0.82
N ALA A 133 8.04 0.88 0.89
CA ALA A 133 8.66 1.42 2.10
C ALA A 133 8.36 2.93 2.21
N THR A 134 8.88 3.61 3.22
CA THR A 134 8.56 5.02 3.49
C THR A 134 8.85 5.91 2.28
N TYR A 135 10.02 5.80 1.67
CA TYR A 135 10.44 6.62 0.51
C TYR A 135 11.01 5.79 -0.65
N ALA A 136 10.74 4.47 -0.66
CA ALA A 136 11.20 3.56 -1.70
C ALA A 136 10.12 2.59 -2.15
N THR A 137 10.24 2.11 -3.37
CA THR A 137 9.41 1.06 -3.93
C THR A 137 10.28 -0.06 -4.48
N VAL A 138 9.93 -1.29 -4.11
CA VAL A 138 10.61 -2.52 -4.55
C VAL A 138 9.64 -3.36 -5.35
N THR A 139 9.94 -3.64 -6.62
CA THR A 139 9.08 -4.41 -7.52
C THR A 139 9.77 -5.70 -7.95
N VAL A 140 9.07 -6.82 -7.83
CA VAL A 140 9.59 -8.15 -8.17
C VAL A 140 8.54 -9.02 -8.87
N LEU A 141 8.98 -10.07 -9.58
CA LEU A 141 8.10 -11.07 -10.22
C LEU A 141 8.11 -12.43 -9.51
N GLY A 142 9.06 -12.65 -8.59
CA GLY A 142 9.23 -13.90 -7.87
C GLY A 142 10.68 -14.02 -7.42
N THR A 143 10.96 -13.52 -6.23
CA THR A 143 12.30 -13.17 -5.76
C THR A 143 12.36 -13.39 -4.25
N GLN A 144 13.52 -13.74 -3.75
CA GLN A 144 13.81 -13.70 -2.31
C GLN A 144 14.74 -12.51 -2.05
N PHE A 145 14.29 -11.58 -1.20
CA PHE A 145 15.00 -10.33 -0.91
C PHE A 145 14.63 -9.83 0.49
N THR A 146 15.45 -8.95 1.01
CA THR A 146 15.22 -8.26 2.29
C THR A 146 15.21 -6.77 2.05
N VAL A 147 14.24 -6.09 2.65
CA VAL A 147 14.20 -4.63 2.75
C VAL A 147 14.46 -4.26 4.20
N ASP A 148 15.40 -3.36 4.43
CA ASP A 148 15.82 -2.90 5.75
C ASP A 148 15.65 -1.38 5.86
N GLU A 149 14.68 -0.97 6.66
CA GLU A 149 14.31 0.42 6.95
C GLU A 149 14.42 0.71 8.46
N LEU A 150 15.30 0.01 9.17
CA LEU A 150 15.53 0.28 10.61
C LEU A 150 16.21 1.61 10.83
N ASN A 151 16.99 2.09 9.86
CA ASN A 151 17.55 3.43 9.87
C ASN A 151 16.59 4.41 9.18
N PRO A 152 16.10 5.48 9.86
CA PRO A 152 15.17 6.44 9.26
C PRO A 152 15.75 7.22 8.08
N ASP A 153 17.09 7.29 7.96
CA ASP A 153 17.77 8.05 6.93
C ASP A 153 18.15 7.20 5.69
N SER A 154 17.87 5.90 5.71
CA SER A 154 18.23 5.01 4.60
C SER A 154 17.36 3.77 4.50
N ILE A 155 17.17 3.28 3.28
CA ILE A 155 16.52 2.01 2.98
C ILE A 155 17.51 1.12 2.24
N GLY A 156 17.83 -0.03 2.83
CA GLY A 156 18.69 -1.05 2.24
C GLY A 156 17.86 -2.14 1.57
N VAL A 157 18.30 -2.63 0.41
CA VAL A 157 17.71 -3.79 -0.28
C VAL A 157 18.78 -4.80 -0.61
N SER A 158 18.58 -6.05 -0.19
CA SER A 158 19.49 -7.18 -0.43
C SER A 158 18.78 -8.29 -1.20
N VAL A 159 19.38 -8.85 -2.25
CA VAL A 159 18.76 -9.86 -3.10
C VAL A 159 19.43 -11.23 -2.87
N THR A 160 18.66 -12.19 -2.35
CA THR A 160 19.10 -13.57 -2.15
C THR A 160 18.91 -14.42 -3.41
N SER A 161 17.82 -14.22 -4.14
CA SER A 161 17.56 -14.91 -5.40
C SER A 161 16.60 -14.11 -6.30
N GLY A 162 16.76 -14.20 -7.61
CA GLY A 162 15.90 -13.54 -8.61
C GLY A 162 16.38 -12.16 -9.00
N LYS A 163 15.44 -11.28 -9.32
CA LYS A 163 15.68 -9.89 -9.74
C LYS A 163 14.74 -8.95 -9.03
N VAL A 164 15.26 -7.81 -8.62
CA VAL A 164 14.53 -6.73 -7.92
C VAL A 164 14.70 -5.44 -8.70
N ARG A 165 13.61 -4.73 -8.95
CA ARG A 165 13.67 -3.33 -9.34
C ARG A 165 13.50 -2.48 -8.07
N PHE A 166 14.48 -1.66 -7.77
CA PHE A 166 14.51 -0.78 -6.62
C PHE A 166 14.48 0.67 -7.09
N THR A 167 13.52 1.47 -6.61
CA THR A 167 13.23 2.81 -7.08
C THR A 167 12.96 3.73 -5.89
N ALA A 168 13.37 4.99 -5.95
CA ALA A 168 12.87 6.00 -5.02
C ALA A 168 11.37 6.24 -5.29
N LYS A 169 10.58 6.53 -4.25
CA LYS A 169 9.11 6.65 -4.36
C LYS A 169 8.69 7.78 -5.30
N ASP A 170 9.41 8.89 -5.25
CA ASP A 170 9.18 10.08 -6.10
C ASP A 170 10.14 10.14 -7.30
N GLY A 171 11.02 9.12 -7.45
CA GLY A 171 12.02 9.03 -8.52
C GLY A 171 11.52 8.26 -9.73
N ASN A 172 11.90 8.72 -10.93
CA ASN A 172 11.63 8.01 -12.18
C ASN A 172 12.71 6.98 -12.52
N GLU A 173 13.88 7.07 -11.89
CA GLU A 173 15.01 6.19 -12.14
C GLU A 173 15.13 5.12 -11.06
N GLY A 174 15.18 3.86 -11.49
CA GLY A 174 15.36 2.71 -10.62
C GLY A 174 16.49 1.82 -11.12
N ILE A 175 17.09 1.10 -10.20
CA ILE A 175 18.13 0.11 -10.52
C ILE A 175 17.57 -1.30 -10.48
N ILE A 176 18.23 -2.20 -11.22
CA ILE A 176 17.93 -3.64 -11.21
C ILE A 176 19.02 -4.33 -10.40
N LEU A 177 18.58 -4.97 -9.30
CA LEU A 177 19.44 -5.80 -8.48
C LEU A 177 19.25 -7.27 -8.84
N THR A 178 20.33 -8.03 -8.84
CA THR A 178 20.32 -9.48 -9.02
C THR A 178 20.88 -10.19 -7.78
N LYS A 179 20.84 -11.53 -7.79
CA LYS A 179 21.34 -12.33 -6.67
C LYS A 179 22.72 -11.86 -6.18
N GLY A 180 22.85 -11.67 -4.88
CA GLY A 180 24.07 -11.23 -4.21
C GLY A 180 24.31 -9.73 -4.21
N MET A 181 23.49 -8.95 -4.93
CA MET A 181 23.61 -7.50 -4.93
C MET A 181 22.89 -6.87 -3.75
N HIS A 182 23.47 -5.77 -3.30
CA HIS A 182 22.90 -4.88 -2.27
C HIS A 182 22.86 -3.47 -2.80
N ALA A 183 21.84 -2.73 -2.42
CA ALA A 183 21.73 -1.30 -2.72
C ALA A 183 21.15 -0.55 -1.52
N CYS A 184 21.46 0.73 -1.47
CA CYS A 184 20.94 1.65 -0.46
C CYS A 184 20.34 2.88 -1.14
N LEU A 185 19.21 3.35 -0.60
CA LEU A 185 18.62 4.63 -0.93
C LEU A 185 18.68 5.52 0.32
N LEU A 186 19.35 6.65 0.21
CA LEU A 186 19.35 7.66 1.27
C LEU A 186 18.08 8.52 1.22
N ALA A 187 17.60 8.96 2.36
CA ALA A 187 16.46 9.87 2.44
C ALA A 187 16.74 11.15 1.65
N GLY A 188 15.83 11.49 0.72
CA GLY A 188 15.97 12.66 -0.15
C GLY A 188 16.88 12.45 -1.37
N ALA A 189 17.40 11.24 -1.61
CA ALA A 189 18.10 10.92 -2.85
C ALA A 189 17.09 10.53 -3.96
N ASP A 190 17.38 10.93 -5.18
CA ASP A 190 16.52 10.69 -6.35
C ASP A 190 16.61 9.25 -6.87
N ALA A 191 17.71 8.55 -6.58
CA ALA A 191 17.96 7.18 -7.04
C ALA A 191 18.75 6.38 -6.01
N PRO A 192 18.50 5.04 -5.93
CA PRO A 192 19.30 4.14 -5.10
C PRO A 192 20.69 3.90 -5.69
N GLU A 193 21.66 3.66 -4.83
CA GLU A 193 23.03 3.33 -5.20
C GLU A 193 23.34 1.86 -4.88
N ILE A 194 24.02 1.17 -5.80
CA ILE A 194 24.50 -0.19 -5.59
C ILE A 194 25.70 -0.15 -4.64
N ILE A 195 25.63 -0.92 -3.55
CA ILE A 195 26.77 -1.22 -2.71
C ILE A 195 27.32 -2.53 -3.21
N GLU A 196 28.48 -2.50 -3.91
CA GLU A 196 29.11 -3.72 -4.41
C GLU A 196 29.51 -4.61 -3.22
N THR A 197 29.00 -5.84 -3.24
CA THR A 197 29.41 -6.89 -2.29
C THR A 197 30.32 -7.86 -3.00
N THR A 198 31.56 -7.93 -2.61
CA THR A 198 32.48 -8.94 -3.12
C THR A 198 32.16 -10.28 -2.43
N GLN A 199 31.49 -11.20 -3.15
CA GLN A 199 31.35 -12.58 -2.69
C GLN A 199 32.61 -13.34 -3.09
N THR A 200 33.47 -13.69 -2.14
CA THR A 200 34.52 -14.66 -2.31
C THR A 200 34.14 -15.90 -1.52
N ASP A 201 33.84 -17.00 -2.23
CA ASP A 201 33.79 -18.42 -1.82
C ASP A 201 33.62 -18.69 -0.31
N GLY A 202 32.39 -18.52 0.21
CA GLY A 202 32.02 -19.02 1.55
C GLY A 202 32.51 -18.19 2.73
N THR A 203 33.17 -17.07 2.51
CA THR A 203 33.52 -16.08 3.53
C THR A 203 32.34 -15.08 3.70
N PRO A 204 32.13 -14.53 4.92
CA PRO A 204 31.13 -13.47 5.10
C PRO A 204 31.39 -12.35 4.09
N ALA A 205 30.31 -11.85 3.48
CA ALA A 205 30.37 -10.83 2.45
C ALA A 205 31.11 -9.60 2.98
N THR A 206 32.27 -9.29 2.40
CA THR A 206 32.99 -8.06 2.70
C THR A 206 32.40 -6.94 1.90
N TYR A 207 31.96 -5.89 2.54
CA TYR A 207 31.39 -4.72 1.86
C TYR A 207 32.48 -3.88 1.22
N LYS A 208 32.25 -3.46 -0.02
CA LYS A 208 33.13 -2.54 -0.72
C LYS A 208 32.47 -1.17 -0.82
N PHE A 209 33.07 -0.18 -0.16
CA PHE A 209 32.67 1.21 -0.28
C PHE A 209 33.59 1.93 -1.25
N VAL A 210 33.00 2.49 -2.31
CA VAL A 210 33.74 3.32 -3.28
C VAL A 210 33.25 4.75 -3.15
N PHE A 211 34.15 5.67 -2.91
CA PHE A 211 33.91 7.11 -2.86
C PHE A 211 34.82 7.79 -3.89
N ASP A 212 34.22 8.55 -4.79
CA ASP A 212 34.97 9.32 -5.78
C ASP A 212 34.58 10.79 -5.63
N ASN A 213 35.53 11.60 -5.19
CA ASN A 213 35.33 13.03 -4.93
C ASN A 213 34.06 13.34 -4.11
N THR A 214 33.72 12.45 -3.17
CA THR A 214 32.48 12.50 -2.40
C THR A 214 32.64 13.41 -1.18
N PRO A 215 31.71 14.36 -0.93
CA PRO A 215 31.73 15.18 0.28
C PRO A 215 31.75 14.33 1.54
N LEU A 216 32.58 14.68 2.52
CA LEU A 216 32.72 13.92 3.78
C LEU A 216 31.40 13.74 4.50
N SER A 217 30.48 14.72 4.46
CA SER A 217 29.14 14.61 5.01
C SER A 217 28.35 13.44 4.43
N ASP A 218 28.46 13.19 3.13
CA ASP A 218 27.75 12.13 2.43
C ASP A 218 28.43 10.78 2.67
N VAL A 219 29.77 10.75 2.75
CA VAL A 219 30.52 9.58 3.20
C VAL A 219 30.06 9.13 4.58
N LEU A 220 29.98 10.05 5.55
CA LEU A 220 29.55 9.73 6.91
C LEU A 220 28.09 9.28 6.95
N LYS A 221 27.20 9.90 6.17
CA LYS A 221 25.81 9.44 6.05
C LYS A 221 25.72 8.00 5.54
N ARG A 222 26.46 7.65 4.48
CA ARG A 222 26.48 6.29 3.91
C ARG A 222 27.00 5.26 4.90
N LEU A 223 28.09 5.57 5.62
CA LEU A 223 28.63 4.69 6.65
C LEU A 223 27.68 4.58 7.85
N SER A 224 27.09 5.68 8.30
CA SER A 224 26.11 5.70 9.38
C SER A 224 24.90 4.82 9.06
N ALA A 225 24.40 4.91 7.82
CA ALA A 225 23.28 4.11 7.32
C ALA A 225 23.60 2.62 7.30
N HIS A 226 24.80 2.27 6.81
CA HIS A 226 25.22 0.87 6.68
C HIS A 226 25.47 0.20 8.02
N PHE A 227 26.16 0.89 8.92
CA PHE A 227 26.57 0.34 10.24
C PHE A 227 25.56 0.64 11.36
N ASN A 228 24.44 1.28 11.04
CA ASN A 228 23.40 1.68 12.01
C ASN A 228 23.95 2.45 13.23
N VAL A 229 24.82 3.42 12.99
CA VAL A 229 25.43 4.28 13.98
C VAL A 229 25.29 5.74 13.56
N SER A 230 25.45 6.68 14.49
CA SER A 230 25.52 8.10 14.16
C SER A 230 26.99 8.54 14.07
N LEU A 231 27.41 9.00 12.89
CA LEU A 231 28.75 9.51 12.66
C LEU A 231 28.68 11.02 12.38
N THR A 232 29.42 11.80 13.15
CA THR A 232 29.47 13.25 12.99
C THR A 232 30.90 13.74 12.89
N CYS A 233 31.12 14.80 12.10
CA CYS A 233 32.40 15.45 11.96
C CYS A 233 32.21 16.97 11.93
N ARG A 234 33.04 17.70 12.64
CA ARG A 234 33.01 19.19 12.71
C ARG A 234 33.62 19.85 11.48
N SER A 235 34.42 19.13 10.71
CA SER A 235 35.05 19.66 9.50
C SER A 235 34.07 19.64 8.32
N THR A 236 33.80 20.82 7.77
CA THR A 236 32.97 20.99 6.57
C THR A 236 33.84 21.21 5.31
N GLY A 237 33.39 20.73 4.16
CA GLY A 237 33.99 21.03 2.88
C GLY A 237 35.14 20.10 2.44
N LYS A 238 35.43 19.02 3.20
CA LYS A 238 36.38 17.99 2.77
C LYS A 238 35.70 16.97 1.88
N VAL A 239 36.43 16.46 0.88
CA VAL A 239 35.99 15.40 -0.04
C VAL A 239 36.89 14.19 0.11
N LEU A 240 36.34 13.00 -0.09
CA LEU A 240 37.05 11.73 -0.03
C LEU A 240 37.02 11.03 -1.38
N THR A 241 38.19 10.58 -1.84
CA THR A 241 38.33 9.57 -2.89
C THR A 241 39.04 8.37 -2.29
N ALA A 242 38.30 7.32 -2.03
CA ALA A 242 38.83 6.11 -1.40
C ALA A 242 37.94 4.89 -1.70
N GLU A 243 38.55 3.74 -1.58
CA GLU A 243 37.89 2.44 -1.68
C GLU A 243 38.16 1.65 -0.40
N PHE A 244 37.13 1.14 0.26
CA PHE A 244 37.26 0.31 1.45
C PHE A 244 36.63 -1.06 1.21
N GLU A 245 37.39 -2.12 1.40
CA GLU A 245 36.96 -3.51 1.31
C GLU A 245 36.99 -4.15 2.73
N THR A 246 36.20 -3.61 3.64
CA THR A 246 36.14 -4.09 5.02
C THR A 246 34.75 -3.78 5.62
N ASP A 247 34.27 -4.65 6.49
CA ASP A 247 33.09 -4.48 7.32
C ASP A 247 33.41 -3.92 8.72
N ASN A 248 34.67 -3.56 8.95
CA ASN A 248 35.10 -2.97 10.21
C ASN A 248 35.01 -1.44 10.17
N LEU A 249 33.92 -0.90 10.72
CA LEU A 249 33.69 0.54 10.78
C LEU A 249 34.83 1.33 11.45
N ASP A 250 35.41 0.79 12.53
CA ASP A 250 36.45 1.51 13.28
C ASP A 250 37.74 1.61 12.44
N GLU A 251 38.00 0.64 11.58
CA GLU A 251 39.11 0.68 10.61
C GLU A 251 38.86 1.74 9.53
N ILE A 252 37.61 1.79 8.98
CA ILE A 252 37.24 2.81 8.00
C ILE A 252 37.36 4.20 8.58
N ILE A 253 36.84 4.43 9.79
CA ILE A 253 36.93 5.73 10.48
C ILE A 253 38.39 6.14 10.64
N MET A 254 39.25 5.23 11.14
CA MET A 254 40.69 5.53 11.36
C MET A 254 41.37 5.90 10.02
N LEU A 255 41.06 5.23 8.91
CA LEU A 255 41.62 5.56 7.61
C LEU A 255 41.15 6.93 7.09
N ILE A 256 39.88 7.27 7.27
CA ILE A 256 39.33 8.58 6.88
C ILE A 256 39.93 9.68 7.73
N GLU A 257 40.02 9.52 9.04
CA GLU A 257 40.62 10.50 9.96
C GLU A 257 42.06 10.78 9.60
N LYS A 258 42.83 9.74 9.30
CA LYS A 258 44.22 9.84 8.89
C LYS A 258 44.41 10.50 7.51
N SER A 259 43.52 10.17 6.55
CA SER A 259 43.63 10.68 5.19
C SER A 259 43.27 12.17 5.08
N LEU A 260 42.24 12.57 5.81
CA LEU A 260 41.68 13.93 5.73
C LEU A 260 42.09 14.82 6.88
N ASP A 261 42.83 14.31 7.85
CA ASP A 261 43.21 15.04 9.10
C ASP A 261 41.94 15.66 9.74
N VAL A 262 40.98 14.78 10.06
CA VAL A 262 39.72 15.10 10.72
C VAL A 262 39.49 14.19 11.91
N LYS A 263 38.57 14.56 12.79
CA LYS A 263 38.11 13.70 13.88
C LYS A 263 36.61 13.40 13.71
N ILE A 264 36.27 12.13 13.72
CA ILE A 264 34.91 11.61 13.57
C ILE A 264 34.40 11.15 14.93
N GLU A 265 33.28 11.66 15.36
CA GLU A 265 32.61 11.25 16.60
C GLU A 265 31.56 10.19 16.26
N LYS A 266 31.59 9.07 16.99
CA LYS A 266 30.67 7.92 16.83
C LYS A 266 29.76 7.87 18.05
N GLU A 267 28.45 7.99 17.81
CA GLU A 267 27.41 7.75 18.82
C GLU A 267 26.66 6.48 18.47
N THR A 268 26.61 5.53 19.39
CA THR A 268 25.79 4.33 19.26
C THR A 268 24.35 4.70 19.62
N LYS A 269 23.41 4.46 18.69
CA LYS A 269 21.97 4.66 18.93
C LYS A 269 21.41 3.62 19.88
#